data_d1addadbd8960bfab7adcaee950a3243
#
_entry.id   d1addadbd8960bfab7adcaee950a3243
#
_cell.length_a   1.000
_cell.length_b   1.000
_cell.length_c   1.000
_cell.angle_alpha   90.00
_cell.angle_beta   90.00
_cell.angle_gamma   90.00
#
_symmetry.space_group_name_H-M   'P 1'
#
loop_
_entity.id
_entity.type
_entity.pdbx_description
1 polymer ?
#
loop_
_entity_poly.entity_id
_entity_poly.type
_entity_poly.pdbx_seq_one_letter_code
_entity_poly.pdbx_strand_id
1 'polypeptide(L)'
;GTPAALAAKRATSTIPVVMGTIGEAVSTGVVSNLARPGGNITGFTALNLELEGKRLELLKELLPHLSRVGILVNTMNPLLDVSQRSLRPAAKALGLTLNLFEVRNKEEIESALLRLNQAHPDGVVVVADTVLLSNRREITAALAKARIPTIYAFREYAEVGGLLVYGADLGALLEIVPVEGAGVL
;
A
#
# COMPACT_ATOMS: atom_id res chain seq x y z
N GLY A 1 -10.16 -3.46 3.80
CA GLY A 1 -8.87 -3.90 3.30
C GLY A 1 -8.75 -5.42 3.27
N THR A 2 -7.67 -5.96 2.72
CA THR A 2 -7.44 -7.40 2.47
C THR A 2 -7.61 -8.29 3.70
N PRO A 3 -7.10 -7.96 4.91
CA PRO A 3 -7.31 -8.79 6.09
C PRO A 3 -8.78 -8.99 6.45
N ALA A 4 -9.61 -7.93 6.32
CA ALA A 4 -11.04 -8.04 6.58
C ALA A 4 -11.77 -8.91 5.55
N ALA A 5 -11.41 -8.80 4.25
CA ALA A 5 -11.97 -9.64 3.20
C ALA A 5 -11.64 -11.13 3.41
N LEU A 6 -10.40 -11.44 3.82
CA LEU A 6 -9.98 -12.81 4.17
C LEU A 6 -10.71 -13.33 5.40
N ALA A 7 -10.97 -12.50 6.41
CA ALA A 7 -11.75 -12.88 7.58
C ALA A 7 -13.22 -13.18 7.19
N ALA A 8 -13.84 -12.32 6.38
CA ALA A 8 -15.20 -12.54 5.87
C ALA A 8 -15.30 -13.85 5.05
N LYS A 9 -14.31 -14.10 4.17
CA LYS A 9 -14.25 -15.35 3.39
C LYS A 9 -14.22 -16.62 4.26
N ARG A 10 -13.53 -16.55 5.40
CA ARG A 10 -13.50 -17.67 6.35
C ARG A 10 -14.79 -17.83 7.15
N ALA A 11 -15.50 -16.71 7.39
CA ALA A 11 -16.70 -16.68 8.21
C ALA A 11 -17.97 -17.17 7.48
N THR A 12 -18.03 -17.00 6.15
CA THR A 12 -19.22 -17.38 5.37
C THR A 12 -18.87 -17.75 3.93
N SER A 13 -19.62 -18.72 3.38
CA SER A 13 -19.60 -19.07 1.95
C SER A 13 -20.93 -18.80 1.25
N THR A 14 -21.95 -18.32 1.98
CA THR A 14 -23.32 -18.12 1.46
C THR A 14 -23.79 -16.69 1.57
N ILE A 15 -23.37 -15.95 2.59
CA ILE A 15 -23.74 -14.53 2.74
C ILE A 15 -22.98 -13.71 1.70
N PRO A 16 -23.65 -12.94 0.83
CA PRO A 16 -22.98 -12.08 -0.13
C PRO A 16 -22.08 -11.06 0.54
N VAL A 17 -20.83 -10.94 0.08
CA VAL A 17 -19.85 -10.00 0.58
C VAL A 17 -19.39 -9.09 -0.56
N VAL A 18 -19.62 -7.79 -0.42
CA VAL A 18 -19.14 -6.78 -1.38
C VAL A 18 -17.89 -6.09 -0.81
N MET A 19 -16.79 -6.24 -1.52
CA MET A 19 -15.52 -5.58 -1.17
C MET A 19 -15.52 -4.16 -1.75
N GLY A 20 -15.47 -3.13 -0.92
CA GLY A 20 -15.31 -1.75 -1.38
C GLY A 20 -13.98 -1.58 -2.10
N THR A 21 -12.88 -1.95 -1.45
CA THR A 21 -11.55 -2.06 -2.08
C THR A 21 -10.64 -2.96 -1.27
N ILE A 22 -9.87 -3.80 -1.97
CA ILE A 22 -8.78 -4.59 -1.41
C ILE A 22 -7.58 -4.56 -2.35
N GLY A 23 -6.39 -4.92 -1.85
CA GLY A 23 -5.23 -5.16 -2.71
C GLY A 23 -5.21 -6.61 -3.18
N GLU A 24 -4.92 -6.83 -4.47
CA GLU A 24 -4.58 -8.13 -5.06
C GLU A 24 -5.56 -9.27 -4.71
N ALA A 25 -6.83 -9.13 -5.08
CA ALA A 25 -7.90 -10.06 -4.72
C ALA A 25 -7.63 -11.52 -5.15
N VAL A 26 -6.95 -11.74 -6.27
CA VAL A 26 -6.62 -13.07 -6.80
C VAL A 26 -5.40 -13.66 -6.09
N SER A 27 -4.30 -12.90 -6.00
CA SER A 27 -3.05 -13.41 -5.40
C SER A 27 -3.17 -13.68 -3.91
N THR A 28 -4.10 -13.00 -3.22
CA THR A 28 -4.44 -13.27 -1.81
C THR A 28 -5.45 -14.41 -1.66
N GLY A 29 -5.98 -14.93 -2.76
CA GLY A 29 -6.97 -16.00 -2.74
C GLY A 29 -8.36 -15.56 -2.25
N VAL A 30 -8.67 -14.27 -2.19
CA VAL A 30 -10.02 -13.81 -1.82
C VAL A 30 -11.02 -14.20 -2.89
N VAL A 31 -10.67 -14.01 -4.15
CA VAL A 31 -11.43 -14.51 -5.31
C VAL A 31 -10.52 -15.35 -6.21
N SER A 32 -11.11 -16.22 -7.04
CA SER A 32 -10.36 -17.06 -7.96
C SER A 32 -10.01 -16.34 -9.27
N ASN A 33 -10.84 -15.39 -9.67
CA ASN A 33 -10.69 -14.63 -10.92
C ASN A 33 -11.43 -13.28 -10.77
N LEU A 34 -10.91 -12.22 -11.40
CA LEU A 34 -11.52 -10.89 -11.32
C LEU A 34 -12.81 -10.77 -12.12
N ALA A 35 -12.85 -11.38 -13.31
CA ALA A 35 -14.03 -11.33 -14.19
C ALA A 35 -15.15 -12.27 -13.73
N ARG A 36 -14.79 -13.37 -13.05
CA ARG A 36 -15.73 -14.36 -12.52
C ARG A 36 -15.26 -14.81 -11.14
N PRO A 37 -15.62 -14.09 -10.07
CA PRO A 37 -15.15 -14.38 -8.70
C PRO A 37 -15.45 -15.80 -8.21
N GLY A 38 -16.54 -16.41 -8.70
CA GLY A 38 -16.84 -17.83 -8.49
C GLY A 38 -17.33 -18.21 -7.10
N GLY A 39 -17.77 -17.24 -6.28
CA GLY A 39 -18.27 -17.47 -4.93
C GLY A 39 -19.19 -16.34 -4.46
N ASN A 40 -19.35 -16.24 -3.14
CA ASN A 40 -20.19 -15.21 -2.50
C ASN A 40 -19.49 -13.85 -2.31
N ILE A 41 -18.28 -13.66 -2.85
CA ILE A 41 -17.50 -12.43 -2.70
C ILE A 41 -17.30 -11.76 -4.05
N THR A 42 -17.63 -10.47 -4.14
CA THR A 42 -17.42 -9.60 -5.31
C THR A 42 -16.94 -8.23 -4.88
N GLY A 43 -16.57 -7.35 -5.82
CA GLY A 43 -16.19 -5.98 -5.55
C GLY A 43 -14.94 -5.51 -6.32
N PHE A 44 -14.25 -4.53 -5.78
CA PHE A 44 -13.11 -3.88 -6.43
C PHE A 44 -11.77 -4.31 -5.82
N THR A 45 -10.75 -4.39 -6.69
CA THR A 45 -9.37 -4.59 -6.29
C THR A 45 -8.51 -3.42 -6.75
N ALA A 46 -7.65 -2.93 -5.87
CA ALA A 46 -6.68 -1.89 -6.20
C ALA A 46 -5.35 -2.55 -6.58
N LEU A 47 -4.89 -2.31 -7.81
CA LEU A 47 -3.61 -2.83 -8.33
C LEU A 47 -2.41 -1.99 -7.82
N ASN A 48 -2.42 -1.61 -6.54
CA ASN A 48 -1.40 -0.72 -5.97
C ASN A 48 0.01 -1.31 -5.96
N LEU A 49 0.12 -2.64 -5.95
CA LEU A 49 1.42 -3.31 -5.86
C LEU A 49 2.17 -3.30 -7.18
N GLU A 50 1.46 -3.30 -8.31
CA GLU A 50 2.06 -3.11 -9.63
C GLU A 50 2.69 -1.72 -9.76
N LEU A 51 2.19 -0.75 -8.97
CA LEU A 51 2.66 0.63 -8.96
C LEU A 51 3.89 0.86 -8.05
N GLU A 52 4.32 -0.12 -7.26
CA GLU A 52 5.47 0.04 -6.36
C GLU A 52 6.77 0.32 -7.14
N GLY A 53 7.00 -0.40 -8.23
CA GLY A 53 8.13 -0.13 -9.12
C GLY A 53 8.07 1.28 -9.73
N LYS A 54 6.87 1.70 -10.15
CA LYS A 54 6.68 3.05 -10.71
C LYS A 54 6.92 4.16 -9.68
N ARG A 55 6.62 3.92 -8.40
CA ARG A 55 6.97 4.87 -7.32
C ARG A 55 8.48 5.04 -7.21
N LEU A 56 9.27 3.96 -7.32
CA LEU A 56 10.73 4.05 -7.34
C LEU A 56 11.25 4.84 -8.54
N GLU A 57 10.69 4.60 -9.73
CA GLU A 57 11.04 5.35 -10.95
C GLU A 57 10.77 6.85 -10.76
N LEU A 58 9.57 7.22 -10.33
CA LEU A 58 9.20 8.62 -10.10
C LEU A 58 10.08 9.29 -9.04
N LEU A 59 10.41 8.58 -7.97
CA LEU A 59 11.30 9.10 -6.94
C LEU A 59 12.72 9.31 -7.50
N LYS A 60 13.19 8.39 -8.36
CA LYS A 60 14.49 8.50 -9.05
C LYS A 60 14.51 9.63 -10.07
N GLU A 61 13.42 9.87 -10.81
CA GLU A 61 13.27 11.00 -11.73
C GLU A 61 13.37 12.34 -11.00
N LEU A 62 12.71 12.45 -9.85
CA LEU A 62 12.77 13.66 -9.00
C LEU A 62 14.13 13.86 -8.33
N LEU A 63 14.81 12.78 -8.00
CA LEU A 63 16.06 12.78 -7.27
C LEU A 63 17.13 12.02 -8.07
N PRO A 64 17.79 12.65 -9.06
CA PRO A 64 18.75 11.97 -9.94
C PRO A 64 19.89 11.28 -9.19
N HIS A 65 20.26 11.79 -8.00
CA HIS A 65 21.29 11.22 -7.13
C HIS A 65 20.80 10.15 -6.15
N LEU A 66 19.49 9.79 -6.22
CA LEU A 66 18.92 8.74 -5.36
C LEU A 66 19.70 7.43 -5.51
N SER A 67 20.14 6.87 -4.40
CA SER A 67 20.90 5.61 -4.34
C SER A 67 20.36 4.68 -3.25
N ARG A 68 20.08 5.21 -2.06
CA ARG A 68 19.59 4.45 -0.91
C ARG A 68 18.15 4.82 -0.61
N VAL A 69 17.23 3.86 -0.73
CA VAL A 69 15.79 4.07 -0.52
C VAL A 69 15.33 3.32 0.71
N GLY A 70 14.75 4.03 1.66
CA GLY A 70 14.03 3.45 2.77
C GLY A 70 12.64 2.97 2.31
N ILE A 71 12.27 1.77 2.70
CA ILE A 71 10.94 1.22 2.42
C ILE A 71 10.23 0.97 3.75
N LEU A 72 9.21 1.76 4.07
CA LEU A 72 8.39 1.55 5.26
C LEU A 72 7.32 0.51 4.94
N VAL A 73 7.36 -0.63 5.63
CA VAL A 73 6.51 -1.81 5.36
C VAL A 73 5.87 -2.35 6.63
N ASN A 74 4.66 -2.88 6.49
CA ASN A 74 4.00 -3.68 7.53
C ASN A 74 4.21 -5.17 7.24
N THR A 75 4.94 -5.87 8.12
CA THR A 75 5.24 -7.30 7.96
C THR A 75 4.04 -8.21 8.20
N MET A 76 2.99 -7.69 8.84
CA MET A 76 1.72 -8.42 9.00
C MET A 76 0.80 -8.27 7.78
N ASN A 77 1.17 -7.46 6.80
CA ASN A 77 0.42 -7.35 5.56
C ASN A 77 0.63 -8.61 4.71
N PRO A 78 -0.44 -9.38 4.39
CA PRO A 78 -0.32 -10.58 3.56
C PRO A 78 0.18 -10.31 2.13
N LEU A 79 0.25 -9.05 1.74
CA LEU A 79 0.72 -8.60 0.44
C LEU A 79 2.20 -8.20 0.40
N LEU A 80 2.92 -8.31 1.51
CA LEU A 80 4.33 -7.90 1.59
C LEU A 80 5.21 -8.57 0.53
N ASP A 81 5.05 -9.89 0.34
CA ASP A 81 5.83 -10.63 -0.67
C ASP A 81 5.51 -10.18 -2.10
N VAL A 82 4.26 -9.80 -2.38
CA VAL A 82 3.85 -9.28 -3.69
C VAL A 82 4.49 -7.90 -3.91
N SER A 83 4.44 -7.02 -2.91
CA SER A 83 5.10 -5.72 -2.92
C SER A 83 6.61 -5.85 -3.18
N GLN A 84 7.29 -6.74 -2.47
CA GLN A 84 8.73 -6.97 -2.67
C GLN A 84 9.08 -7.51 -4.06
N ARG A 85 8.21 -8.35 -4.65
CA ARG A 85 8.40 -8.84 -6.04
C ARG A 85 8.31 -7.73 -7.08
N SER A 86 7.55 -6.67 -6.83
CA SER A 86 7.51 -5.47 -7.68
C SER A 86 8.69 -4.53 -7.42
N LEU A 87 9.03 -4.28 -6.17
CA LEU A 87 10.09 -3.35 -5.77
C LEU A 87 11.49 -3.81 -6.16
N ARG A 88 11.83 -5.10 -5.92
CA ARG A 88 13.21 -5.60 -6.11
C ARG A 88 13.72 -5.52 -7.55
N PRO A 89 12.96 -5.95 -8.58
CA PRO A 89 13.40 -5.81 -9.97
C PRO A 89 13.56 -4.35 -10.39
N ALA A 90 12.61 -3.48 -9.99
CA ALA A 90 12.67 -2.06 -10.30
C ALA A 90 13.91 -1.41 -9.65
N ALA A 91 14.17 -1.69 -8.37
CA ALA A 91 15.35 -1.18 -7.68
C ALA A 91 16.65 -1.63 -8.37
N LYS A 92 16.74 -2.90 -8.78
CA LYS A 92 17.89 -3.43 -9.52
C LYS A 92 18.09 -2.70 -10.85
N ALA A 93 17.01 -2.48 -11.60
CA ALA A 93 17.08 -1.78 -12.90
C ALA A 93 17.52 -0.32 -12.75
N LEU A 94 17.15 0.33 -11.62
CA LEU A 94 17.47 1.72 -11.33
C LEU A 94 18.79 1.92 -10.55
N GLY A 95 19.50 0.82 -10.22
CA GLY A 95 20.73 0.86 -9.42
C GLY A 95 20.52 1.33 -7.98
N LEU A 96 19.35 1.03 -7.38
CA LEU A 96 18.97 1.46 -6.04
C LEU A 96 19.19 0.35 -5.01
N THR A 97 19.64 0.75 -3.81
CA THR A 97 19.70 -0.11 -2.63
C THR A 97 18.47 0.13 -1.78
N LEU A 98 17.71 -0.93 -1.48
CA LEU A 98 16.51 -0.86 -0.65
C LEU A 98 16.83 -1.28 0.80
N ASN A 99 16.45 -0.45 1.77
CA ASN A 99 16.52 -0.75 3.19
C ASN A 99 15.10 -0.83 3.76
N LEU A 100 14.69 -1.99 4.29
CA LEU A 100 13.38 -2.19 4.85
C LEU A 100 13.31 -1.65 6.29
N PHE A 101 12.27 -0.86 6.57
CA PHE A 101 11.90 -0.40 7.90
C PHE A 101 10.57 -1.04 8.25
N GLU A 102 10.64 -2.09 9.03
CA GLU A 102 9.54 -2.99 9.31
C GLU A 102 8.76 -2.53 10.54
N VAL A 103 7.42 -2.62 10.43
CA VAL A 103 6.47 -2.50 11.53
C VAL A 103 5.50 -3.69 11.48
N ARG A 104 4.95 -4.10 12.62
CA ARG A 104 3.90 -5.11 12.72
C ARG A 104 2.56 -4.52 13.15
N ASN A 105 2.62 -3.40 13.84
CA ASN A 105 1.46 -2.72 14.41
C ASN A 105 1.77 -1.21 14.54
N LYS A 106 0.78 -0.46 15.06
CA LYS A 106 0.89 1.00 15.26
C LYS A 106 2.03 1.36 16.23
N GLU A 107 2.20 0.61 17.30
CA GLU A 107 3.15 0.89 18.39
C GLU A 107 4.61 0.85 17.91
N GLU A 108 4.88 0.16 16.83
CA GLU A 108 6.21 0.05 16.24
C GLU A 108 6.55 1.17 15.23
N ILE A 109 5.57 1.99 14.82
CA ILE A 109 5.75 3.03 13.80
C ILE A 109 6.79 4.06 14.25
N GLU A 110 6.65 4.58 15.46
CA GLU A 110 7.59 5.58 16.00
C GLU A 110 9.03 5.06 15.98
N SER A 111 9.26 3.84 16.49
CA SER A 111 10.57 3.23 16.50
C SER A 111 11.15 2.98 15.11
N ALA A 112 10.30 2.61 14.14
CA ALA A 112 10.71 2.45 12.74
C ALA A 112 11.10 3.79 12.11
N LEU A 113 10.35 4.87 12.37
CA LEU A 113 10.65 6.22 11.91
C LEU A 113 11.95 6.75 12.52
N LEU A 114 12.23 6.45 13.79
CA LEU A 114 13.51 6.80 14.43
C LEU A 114 14.69 6.08 13.75
N ARG A 115 14.59 4.78 13.50
CA ARG A 115 15.62 4.02 12.76
C ARG A 115 15.82 4.56 11.34
N LEU A 116 14.72 4.89 10.66
CA LEU A 116 14.74 5.46 9.32
C LEU A 116 15.45 6.82 9.31
N ASN A 117 15.15 7.69 10.28
CA ASN A 117 15.83 8.96 10.43
C ASN A 117 17.33 8.79 10.69
N GLN A 118 17.73 7.82 11.53
CA GLN A 118 19.15 7.53 11.81
C GLN A 118 19.90 6.98 10.59
N ALA A 119 19.21 6.20 9.74
CA ALA A 119 19.80 5.62 8.54
C ALA A 119 20.02 6.65 7.41
N HIS A 120 19.37 7.82 7.48
CA HIS A 120 19.45 8.89 6.48
C HIS A 120 19.38 8.37 5.03
N PRO A 121 18.31 7.70 4.60
CA PRO A 121 18.13 7.33 3.20
C PRO A 121 17.97 8.58 2.35
N ASP A 122 18.31 8.47 1.05
CA ASP A 122 18.17 9.59 0.11
C ASP A 122 16.70 9.86 -0.25
N GLY A 123 15.81 8.88 -0.01
CA GLY A 123 14.37 8.98 -0.17
C GLY A 123 13.65 7.80 0.45
N VAL A 124 12.33 7.90 0.58
CA VAL A 124 11.48 6.86 1.21
C VAL A 124 10.29 6.53 0.35
N VAL A 125 9.94 5.25 0.29
CA VAL A 125 8.66 4.75 -0.20
C VAL A 125 7.85 4.23 0.98
N VAL A 126 6.65 4.75 1.17
CA VAL A 126 5.65 4.21 2.11
C VAL A 126 4.69 3.34 1.31
N VAL A 127 4.80 2.02 1.50
CA VAL A 127 4.02 1.06 0.70
C VAL A 127 2.52 1.12 1.01
N ALA A 128 1.71 0.55 0.11
CA ALA A 128 0.26 0.47 0.29
C ALA A 128 -0.10 -0.47 1.44
N ASP A 129 -0.50 0.10 2.58
CA ASP A 129 -0.90 -0.62 3.78
C ASP A 129 -1.93 0.16 4.61
N THR A 130 -2.92 -0.53 5.18
CA THR A 130 -4.00 0.11 5.94
C THR A 130 -3.58 0.57 7.33
N VAL A 131 -2.61 -0.09 7.97
CA VAL A 131 -2.06 0.35 9.26
C VAL A 131 -1.24 1.63 9.05
N LEU A 132 -0.39 1.65 8.02
CA LEU A 132 0.38 2.84 7.67
C LEU A 132 -0.54 3.99 7.27
N LEU A 133 -1.57 3.74 6.46
CA LEU A 133 -2.56 4.76 6.07
C LEU A 133 -3.30 5.34 7.27
N SER A 134 -3.72 4.50 8.23
CA SER A 134 -4.41 4.95 9.43
C SER A 134 -3.55 5.87 10.31
N ASN A 135 -2.22 5.72 10.22
CA ASN A 135 -1.24 6.54 10.96
C ASN A 135 -0.52 7.57 10.08
N ARG A 136 -1.11 7.92 8.91
CA ARG A 136 -0.50 8.79 7.90
C ARG A 136 -0.04 10.15 8.44
N ARG A 137 -0.79 10.77 9.38
CA ARG A 137 -0.42 12.07 9.96
C ARG A 137 0.93 12.03 10.68
N GLU A 138 1.11 11.02 11.51
CA GLU A 138 2.36 10.80 12.26
C GLU A 138 3.53 10.51 11.32
N ILE A 139 3.34 9.57 10.38
CA ILE A 139 4.36 9.18 9.40
C ILE A 139 4.77 10.37 8.54
N THR A 140 3.81 11.11 7.99
CA THR A 140 4.09 12.27 7.14
C THR A 140 4.81 13.38 7.91
N ALA A 141 4.35 13.69 9.13
CA ALA A 141 4.97 14.72 9.96
C ALA A 141 6.42 14.39 10.32
N ALA A 142 6.69 13.12 10.68
CA ALA A 142 8.05 12.67 11.02
C ALA A 142 9.00 12.75 9.83
N LEU A 143 8.58 12.26 8.64
CA LEU A 143 9.39 12.27 7.42
C LEU A 143 9.62 13.70 6.90
N ALA A 144 8.61 14.55 6.96
CA ALA A 144 8.73 15.98 6.61
C ALA A 144 9.69 16.72 7.57
N LYS A 145 9.59 16.48 8.87
CA LYS A 145 10.51 17.03 9.87
C LYS A 145 11.96 16.59 9.64
N ALA A 146 12.16 15.34 9.24
CA ALA A 146 13.45 14.79 8.87
C ALA A 146 13.96 15.29 7.50
N ARG A 147 13.13 16.01 6.74
CA ARG A 147 13.41 16.47 5.37
C ARG A 147 13.79 15.35 4.42
N ILE A 148 13.21 14.17 4.59
CA ILE A 148 13.45 13.01 3.73
C ILE A 148 12.39 13.00 2.63
N PRO A 149 12.77 13.13 1.34
CA PRO A 149 11.84 13.04 0.23
C PRO A 149 11.10 11.71 0.24
N THR A 150 9.77 11.76 0.21
CA THR A 150 8.94 10.56 0.39
C THR A 150 7.82 10.49 -0.64
N ILE A 151 7.63 9.29 -1.21
CA ILE A 151 6.50 8.97 -2.06
C ILE A 151 5.57 7.97 -1.35
N TYR A 152 4.27 8.22 -1.49
CA TYR A 152 3.20 7.49 -0.82
C TYR A 152 2.27 6.82 -1.81
N ALA A 153 1.57 5.77 -1.34
CA ALA A 153 0.69 4.95 -2.16
C ALA A 153 -0.75 5.48 -2.25
N PHE A 154 -1.19 6.37 -1.34
CA PHE A 154 -2.57 6.81 -1.25
C PHE A 154 -2.70 8.33 -1.21
N ARG A 155 -3.73 8.86 -1.90
CA ARG A 155 -4.04 10.28 -1.97
C ARG A 155 -4.16 10.96 -0.60
N GLU A 156 -4.68 10.24 0.38
CA GLU A 156 -4.91 10.72 1.74
C GLU A 156 -3.62 11.17 2.46
N TYR A 157 -2.46 10.76 1.95
CA TYR A 157 -1.18 11.30 2.44
C TYR A 157 -0.94 12.73 1.96
N ALA A 158 -1.38 13.10 0.75
CA ALA A 158 -1.27 14.48 0.26
C ALA A 158 -2.08 15.45 1.11
N GLU A 159 -3.26 15.03 1.57
CA GLU A 159 -4.15 15.82 2.44
C GLU A 159 -3.52 16.18 3.80
N VAL A 160 -2.50 15.44 4.22
CA VAL A 160 -1.78 15.67 5.49
C VAL A 160 -0.35 16.15 5.28
N GLY A 161 -0.04 16.63 4.07
CA GLY A 161 1.27 17.24 3.74
C GLY A 161 2.31 16.27 3.17
N GLY A 162 1.88 15.10 2.67
CA GLY A 162 2.76 14.18 1.94
C GLY A 162 3.32 14.82 0.67
N LEU A 163 4.63 14.67 0.43
CA LEU A 163 5.34 15.35 -0.65
C LEU A 163 4.92 14.85 -2.05
N LEU A 164 4.88 13.55 -2.24
CA LEU A 164 4.57 12.93 -3.52
C LEU A 164 3.66 11.74 -3.32
N VAL A 165 2.60 11.65 -4.10
CA VAL A 165 1.66 10.54 -4.07
C VAL A 165 1.50 9.96 -5.46
N TYR A 166 1.59 8.65 -5.57
CA TYR A 166 1.28 7.93 -6.80
C TYR A 166 0.57 6.61 -6.48
N GLY A 167 -0.72 6.51 -6.79
CA GLY A 167 -1.53 5.33 -6.48
C GLY A 167 -2.99 5.49 -6.85
N ALA A 168 -3.78 4.47 -6.55
CA ALA A 168 -5.22 4.48 -6.79
C ALA A 168 -5.92 5.50 -5.86
N ASP A 169 -6.91 6.18 -6.40
CA ASP A 169 -7.84 7.00 -5.62
C ASP A 169 -8.89 6.08 -4.97
N LEU A 170 -8.73 5.82 -3.67
CA LEU A 170 -9.65 4.97 -2.92
C LEU A 170 -11.04 5.59 -2.78
N GLY A 171 -11.13 6.92 -2.72
CA GLY A 171 -12.40 7.64 -2.67
C GLY A 171 -13.22 7.40 -3.93
N ALA A 172 -12.62 7.62 -5.10
CA ALA A 172 -13.26 7.37 -6.38
C ALA A 172 -13.67 5.89 -6.57
N LEU A 173 -12.88 4.94 -6.07
CA LEU A 173 -13.23 3.53 -6.11
C LEU A 173 -14.45 3.22 -5.22
N LEU A 174 -14.58 3.85 -4.06
CA LEU A 174 -15.71 3.63 -3.14
C LEU A 174 -17.00 4.26 -3.65
N GLU A 175 -16.94 5.35 -4.40
CA GLU A 175 -18.11 5.98 -5.01
C GLU A 175 -18.78 5.11 -6.09
N ILE A 176 -18.02 4.18 -6.69
CA ILE A 176 -18.54 3.26 -7.72
C ILE A 176 -19.30 2.08 -7.07
N VAL A 177 -19.08 1.80 -5.78
CA VAL A 177 -19.80 0.72 -5.08
C VAL A 177 -21.24 1.18 -4.85
N PRO A 178 -22.26 0.54 -5.49
CA PRO A 178 -23.65 0.93 -5.26
C PRO A 178 -23.99 0.74 -3.78
N VAL A 179 -24.40 1.81 -3.12
CA VAL A 179 -24.86 1.76 -1.71
C VAL A 179 -26.23 1.08 -1.61
N GLU A 180 -26.95 0.98 -2.73
CA GLU A 180 -28.22 0.30 -2.80
C GLU A 180 -27.98 -1.20 -3.05
N GLY A 181 -28.14 -1.98 -2.00
CA GLY A 181 -28.03 -3.45 -2.00
C GLY A 181 -29.16 -4.11 -2.78
N ALA A 182 -29.23 -3.85 -4.07
CA ALA A 182 -30.24 -4.41 -4.91
C ALA A 182 -29.62 -5.10 -6.13
N GLY A 183 -29.78 -6.40 -6.20
CA GLY A 183 -29.82 -7.09 -7.48
C GLY A 183 -28.47 -7.40 -8.15
N VAL A 184 -27.41 -7.62 -7.41
CA VAL A 184 -26.15 -8.20 -7.92
C VAL A 184 -26.07 -9.68 -7.52
N LEU A 185 -27.14 -10.42 -7.78
CA LEU A 185 -27.16 -11.89 -7.78
C LEU A 185 -27.94 -12.35 -8.99
#